data_300684edc4e8114735ae9cf319b9c444
#
_entry.id   300684edc4e8114735ae9cf319b9c444
#
_cell.length_a   1.000
_cell.length_b   1.000
_cell.length_c   1.000
_cell.angle_alpha   90.00
_cell.angle_beta   90.00
_cell.angle_gamma   90.00
#
_symmetry.space_group_name_H-M   'P 1'
#
loop_
_entity.id
_entity.type
_entity.pdbx_description
1 polymer ?
#
loop_
_entity_poly.entity_id
_entity_poly.type
_entity_poly.pdbx_seq_one_letter_code
_entity_poly.pdbx_strand_id
1 'polypeptide(L)'
;MIEASGVAVSIGRKRIVSGVDLKVQPGEIAAIVGPNGSGKTTFLRALSGDLPYEGSISMNGRAVASMRPSEAAAFRAVLPQAAIMSFPFTVREVVKLGLLNGRSGALPEETQGLPERALARVELEGFGGRFYQELSGGEQQRVQLARVLCQVWAPVLDGKPRWLFLDEPVSSLDIRHQLTIMNIARDFARRGGGVVAILHDLNLTAMYADRIFVMHRGKLAAAGSPGETLRDDLIARVFEVRLKVGQPPRDGLPFVLPQSAVE
;
A
#
# COMPACT_ATOMS: atom_id res chain seq x y z
N MET A 1 -5.42 -15.05 0.82
CA MET A 1 -4.42 -15.02 -0.24
C MET A 1 -4.94 -14.19 -1.39
N ILE A 2 -4.10 -13.34 -1.99
CA ILE A 2 -4.31 -12.72 -3.32
C ILE A 2 -3.48 -13.50 -4.34
N GLU A 3 -4.08 -13.79 -5.47
CA GLU A 3 -3.42 -14.49 -6.57
C GLU A 3 -3.81 -13.83 -7.89
N ALA A 4 -2.83 -13.49 -8.69
CA ALA A 4 -2.98 -12.92 -10.03
C ALA A 4 -2.22 -13.80 -11.02
N SER A 5 -2.83 -14.12 -12.15
CA SER A 5 -2.22 -14.95 -13.19
C SER A 5 -2.48 -14.35 -14.57
N GLY A 6 -1.37 -14.14 -15.31
CA GLY A 6 -1.38 -13.60 -16.65
C GLY A 6 -2.01 -12.21 -16.77
N VAL A 7 -1.96 -11.40 -15.71
CA VAL A 7 -2.66 -10.12 -15.66
C VAL A 7 -2.10 -9.13 -16.66
N ALA A 8 -2.98 -8.62 -17.51
CA ALA A 8 -2.65 -7.55 -18.44
C ALA A 8 -3.68 -6.44 -18.37
N VAL A 9 -3.21 -5.19 -18.50
CA VAL A 9 -4.05 -3.98 -18.42
C VAL A 9 -3.73 -3.05 -19.57
N SER A 10 -4.77 -2.59 -20.25
CA SER A 10 -4.67 -1.57 -21.31
C SER A 10 -5.42 -0.31 -20.90
N ILE A 11 -4.86 0.86 -21.20
CA ILE A 11 -5.49 2.16 -21.05
C ILE A 11 -5.64 2.77 -22.46
N GLY A 12 -6.87 2.89 -22.93
CA GLY A 12 -7.13 3.17 -24.33
C GLY A 12 -6.53 2.08 -25.22
N ARG A 13 -5.68 2.47 -26.18
CA ARG A 13 -5.00 1.53 -27.08
C ARG A 13 -3.62 1.06 -26.57
N LYS A 14 -3.16 1.60 -25.45
CA LYS A 14 -1.82 1.31 -24.94
C LYS A 14 -1.86 0.23 -23.87
N ARG A 15 -1.12 -0.88 -24.08
CA ARG A 15 -0.90 -1.90 -23.06
C ARG A 15 0.13 -1.41 -22.05
N ILE A 16 -0.29 -1.29 -20.80
CA ILE A 16 0.53 -0.78 -19.69
C ILE A 16 1.14 -1.93 -18.87
N VAL A 17 0.35 -2.98 -18.65
CA VAL A 17 0.77 -4.20 -17.93
C VAL A 17 0.59 -5.40 -18.83
N SER A 18 1.54 -6.32 -18.85
CA SER A 18 1.58 -7.44 -19.81
C SER A 18 1.99 -8.75 -19.12
N GLY A 19 0.98 -9.59 -18.81
CA GLY A 19 1.20 -10.97 -18.35
C GLY A 19 1.93 -11.04 -17.01
N VAL A 20 1.45 -10.31 -15.99
CA VAL A 20 2.05 -10.29 -14.66
C VAL A 20 1.38 -11.32 -13.76
N ASP A 21 2.20 -12.15 -13.12
CA ASP A 21 1.80 -13.10 -12.09
C ASP A 21 2.22 -12.58 -10.71
N LEU A 22 1.35 -12.77 -9.70
CA LEU A 22 1.62 -12.35 -8.34
C LEU A 22 0.89 -13.28 -7.36
N LYS A 23 1.56 -13.62 -6.27
CA LYS A 23 0.94 -14.36 -5.16
C LYS A 23 1.39 -13.76 -3.84
N VAL A 24 0.41 -13.36 -2.99
CA VAL A 24 0.64 -12.77 -1.66
C VAL A 24 -0.18 -13.53 -0.64
N GLN A 25 0.47 -13.91 0.46
CA GLN A 25 -0.20 -14.60 1.57
C GLN A 25 -0.74 -13.57 2.59
N PRO A 26 -1.79 -13.93 3.36
CA PRO A 26 -2.12 -13.20 4.58
C PRO A 26 -0.92 -13.22 5.53
N GLY A 27 -0.72 -12.13 6.27
CA GLY A 27 0.44 -11.98 7.14
C GLY A 27 1.65 -11.33 6.47
N GLU A 28 1.65 -11.20 5.14
CA GLU A 28 2.76 -10.65 4.36
C GLU A 28 2.54 -9.17 3.97
N ILE A 29 3.65 -8.45 3.88
CA ILE A 29 3.78 -7.20 3.14
C ILE A 29 4.46 -7.50 1.81
N ALA A 30 3.70 -7.35 0.72
CA ALA A 30 4.21 -7.43 -0.64
C ALA A 30 4.50 -6.03 -1.17
N ALA A 31 5.76 -5.74 -1.50
CA ALA A 31 6.15 -4.48 -2.10
C ALA A 31 6.23 -4.61 -3.63
N ILE A 32 5.61 -3.68 -4.34
CA ILE A 32 5.76 -3.50 -5.79
C ILE A 32 6.73 -2.34 -6.00
N VAL A 33 7.88 -2.61 -6.60
CA VAL A 33 8.92 -1.61 -6.88
C VAL A 33 9.24 -1.55 -8.37
N GLY A 34 9.92 -0.49 -8.80
CA GLY A 34 10.34 -0.31 -10.19
C GLY A 34 10.37 1.17 -10.59
N PRO A 35 10.94 1.51 -11.76
CA PRO A 35 11.00 2.87 -12.25
C PRO A 35 9.63 3.51 -12.44
N ASN A 36 9.60 4.84 -12.53
CA ASN A 36 8.38 5.56 -12.91
C ASN A 36 7.93 5.13 -14.30
N GLY A 37 6.61 4.99 -14.48
CA GLY A 37 6.02 4.51 -15.74
C GLY A 37 6.14 3.00 -15.98
N SER A 38 6.66 2.20 -15.03
CA SER A 38 6.74 0.73 -15.18
C SER A 38 5.40 0.00 -15.05
N GLY A 39 4.30 0.70 -14.67
CA GLY A 39 2.96 0.13 -14.58
C GLY A 39 2.51 -0.26 -13.17
N LYS A 40 3.24 0.09 -12.11
CA LYS A 40 2.96 -0.28 -10.71
C LYS A 40 1.55 0.11 -10.25
N THR A 41 1.21 1.40 -10.32
CA THR A 41 -0.13 1.90 -9.95
C THR A 41 -1.24 1.27 -10.78
N THR A 42 -1.02 1.08 -12.09
CA THR A 42 -1.98 0.41 -12.97
C THR A 42 -2.21 -1.04 -12.54
N PHE A 43 -1.14 -1.76 -12.20
CA PHE A 43 -1.23 -3.13 -11.72
C PHE A 43 -1.88 -3.22 -10.33
N LEU A 44 -1.52 -2.33 -9.39
CA LEU A 44 -2.16 -2.25 -8.07
C LEU A 44 -3.67 -2.00 -8.20
N ARG A 45 -4.10 -1.10 -9.08
CA ARG A 45 -5.51 -0.81 -9.33
C ARG A 45 -6.26 -1.97 -9.98
N ALA A 46 -5.59 -2.79 -10.79
CA ALA A 46 -6.17 -4.04 -11.30
C ALA A 46 -6.33 -5.07 -10.18
N LEU A 47 -5.29 -5.25 -9.33
CA LEU A 47 -5.34 -6.15 -8.16
C LEU A 47 -6.47 -5.78 -7.19
N SER A 48 -6.70 -4.49 -6.99
CA SER A 48 -7.79 -3.99 -6.15
C SER A 48 -9.17 -4.07 -6.83
N GLY A 49 -9.24 -4.34 -8.13
CA GLY A 49 -10.49 -4.35 -8.90
C GLY A 49 -11.00 -2.97 -9.29
N ASP A 50 -10.14 -1.93 -9.24
CA ASP A 50 -10.49 -0.56 -9.64
C ASP A 50 -10.25 -0.29 -11.13
N LEU A 51 -9.60 -1.23 -11.84
CA LEU A 51 -9.40 -1.18 -13.29
C LEU A 51 -9.75 -2.54 -13.92
N PRO A 52 -10.33 -2.54 -15.13
CA PRO A 52 -10.53 -3.75 -15.90
C PRO A 52 -9.18 -4.36 -16.31
N TYR A 53 -9.12 -5.68 -16.41
CA TYR A 53 -7.92 -6.42 -16.74
C TYR A 53 -8.25 -7.70 -17.54
N GLU A 54 -7.26 -8.21 -18.25
CA GLU A 54 -7.23 -9.55 -18.83
C GLU A 54 -6.47 -10.49 -17.87
N GLY A 55 -6.68 -11.80 -17.98
CA GLY A 55 -6.13 -12.78 -17.06
C GLY A 55 -7.05 -13.05 -15.87
N SER A 56 -6.51 -13.47 -14.74
CA SER A 56 -7.30 -13.78 -13.56
C SER A 56 -6.70 -13.14 -12.30
N ILE A 57 -7.58 -12.59 -11.45
CA ILE A 57 -7.23 -12.12 -10.10
C ILE A 57 -8.25 -12.69 -9.11
N SER A 58 -7.74 -13.35 -8.08
CA SER A 58 -8.57 -13.82 -6.97
C SER A 58 -8.12 -13.21 -5.63
N MET A 59 -9.09 -12.94 -4.77
CA MET A 59 -8.90 -12.47 -3.40
C MET A 59 -9.70 -13.40 -2.46
N ASN A 60 -9.01 -14.02 -1.52
CA ASN A 60 -9.61 -14.97 -0.58
C ASN A 60 -10.38 -16.10 -1.30
N GLY A 61 -9.84 -16.60 -2.43
CA GLY A 61 -10.43 -17.66 -3.25
C GLY A 61 -11.62 -17.24 -4.13
N ARG A 62 -11.97 -15.93 -4.19
CA ARG A 62 -13.03 -15.40 -5.05
C ARG A 62 -12.44 -14.55 -6.16
N ALA A 63 -12.94 -14.70 -7.37
CA ALA A 63 -12.53 -13.85 -8.50
C ALA A 63 -12.92 -12.39 -8.24
N VAL A 64 -11.94 -11.48 -8.32
CA VAL A 64 -12.16 -10.04 -8.06
C VAL A 64 -13.17 -9.45 -9.03
N ALA A 65 -13.14 -9.84 -10.31
CA ALA A 65 -14.08 -9.39 -11.33
C ALA A 65 -15.55 -9.76 -11.04
N SER A 66 -15.79 -10.78 -10.20
CA SER A 66 -17.15 -11.19 -9.82
C SER A 66 -17.67 -10.54 -8.55
N MET A 67 -16.85 -9.77 -7.85
CA MET A 67 -17.24 -9.10 -6.61
C MET A 67 -18.00 -7.81 -6.91
N ARG A 68 -19.13 -7.60 -6.24
CA ARG A 68 -19.78 -6.29 -6.22
C ARG A 68 -18.89 -5.30 -5.46
N PRO A 69 -18.91 -4.00 -5.79
CA PRO A 69 -18.08 -3.00 -5.11
C PRO A 69 -18.20 -3.03 -3.57
N SER A 70 -19.40 -3.23 -3.03
CA SER A 70 -19.65 -3.34 -1.59
C SER A 70 -19.03 -4.60 -0.96
N GLU A 71 -19.00 -5.71 -1.69
CA GLU A 71 -18.36 -6.95 -1.24
C GLU A 71 -16.82 -6.79 -1.23
N ALA A 72 -16.27 -6.22 -2.29
CA ALA A 72 -14.85 -5.92 -2.37
C ALA A 72 -14.42 -4.97 -1.23
N ALA A 73 -15.20 -3.90 -0.98
CA ALA A 73 -14.94 -2.92 0.08
C ALA A 73 -14.94 -3.53 1.50
N ALA A 74 -15.62 -4.66 1.72
CA ALA A 74 -15.56 -5.38 3.00
C ALA A 74 -14.22 -6.08 3.24
N PHE A 75 -13.50 -6.44 2.17
CA PHE A 75 -12.26 -7.22 2.27
C PHE A 75 -11.01 -6.44 1.88
N ARG A 76 -11.15 -5.27 1.23
CA ARG A 76 -10.01 -4.45 0.84
C ARG A 76 -10.25 -2.97 1.08
N ALA A 77 -9.19 -2.26 1.40
CA ALA A 77 -9.17 -0.81 1.36
C ALA A 77 -7.96 -0.31 0.55
N VAL A 78 -8.15 0.80 -0.16
CA VAL A 78 -7.15 1.35 -1.07
C VAL A 78 -6.80 2.77 -0.63
N LEU A 79 -5.51 3.00 -0.36
CA LEU A 79 -4.92 4.32 -0.22
C LEU A 79 -4.36 4.71 -1.60
N PRO A 80 -5.00 5.63 -2.32
CA PRO A 80 -4.48 6.10 -3.61
C PRO A 80 -3.31 7.07 -3.41
N GLN A 81 -2.47 7.23 -4.42
CA GLN A 81 -1.35 8.17 -4.43
C GLN A 81 -1.79 9.62 -4.16
N ALA A 82 -2.94 10.03 -4.68
CA ALA A 82 -3.55 11.34 -4.42
C ALA A 82 -5.06 11.20 -4.25
N ALA A 83 -5.62 11.93 -3.30
CA ALA A 83 -7.06 12.04 -3.10
C ALA A 83 -7.46 13.53 -3.08
N ILE A 84 -8.14 13.95 -4.15
CA ILE A 84 -8.65 15.32 -4.24
C ILE A 84 -10.01 15.37 -3.54
N MET A 85 -10.16 16.25 -2.57
CA MET A 85 -11.42 16.55 -1.89
C MET A 85 -11.92 17.92 -2.35
N SER A 86 -13.02 17.93 -3.11
CA SER A 86 -13.57 19.15 -3.71
C SER A 86 -14.46 19.96 -2.74
N PHE A 87 -14.90 19.37 -1.62
CA PHE A 87 -15.73 20.02 -0.62
C PHE A 87 -14.95 20.29 0.67
N PRO A 88 -15.32 21.30 1.46
CA PRO A 88 -14.66 21.66 2.72
C PRO A 88 -15.07 20.70 3.86
N PHE A 89 -14.61 19.45 3.76
CA PHE A 89 -14.80 18.46 4.80
C PHE A 89 -13.85 18.72 5.98
N THR A 90 -14.32 18.49 7.18
CA THR A 90 -13.46 18.33 8.35
C THR A 90 -12.70 17.01 8.28
N VAL A 91 -11.55 16.94 8.95
CA VAL A 91 -10.73 15.72 9.03
C VAL A 91 -11.54 14.53 9.54
N ARG A 92 -12.40 14.74 10.55
CA ARG A 92 -13.29 13.71 11.09
C ARG A 92 -14.26 13.18 10.03
N GLU A 93 -14.85 14.07 9.23
CA GLU A 93 -15.77 13.68 8.17
C GLU A 93 -15.07 12.85 7.09
N VAL A 94 -13.85 13.26 6.68
CA VAL A 94 -13.04 12.46 5.72
C VAL A 94 -12.78 11.05 6.27
N VAL A 95 -12.37 10.93 7.53
CA VAL A 95 -12.09 9.64 8.15
C VAL A 95 -13.36 8.78 8.26
N LYS A 96 -14.51 9.39 8.58
CA LYS A 96 -15.82 8.71 8.62
C LYS A 96 -16.25 8.13 7.27
N LEU A 97 -15.79 8.67 6.13
CA LEU A 97 -16.08 8.07 4.81
C LEU A 97 -15.61 6.61 4.73
N GLY A 98 -14.57 6.23 5.48
CA GLY A 98 -14.12 4.84 5.57
C GLY A 98 -15.16 3.89 6.16
N LEU A 99 -16.12 4.39 6.94
CA LEU A 99 -17.17 3.58 7.56
C LEU A 99 -18.40 3.34 6.65
N LEU A 100 -18.56 4.15 5.58
CA LEU A 100 -19.78 4.13 4.76
C LEU A 100 -19.95 2.86 3.92
N ASN A 101 -18.87 2.25 3.47
CA ASN A 101 -18.91 1.17 2.47
C ASN A 101 -18.43 -0.18 2.99
N GLY A 102 -18.07 -0.28 4.26
CA GLY A 102 -17.50 -1.50 4.81
C GLY A 102 -17.98 -1.81 6.23
N ARG A 103 -17.90 -3.06 6.57
CA ARG A 103 -17.95 -3.48 7.97
C ARG A 103 -16.55 -3.29 8.52
N SER A 104 -16.31 -2.28 9.37
CA SER A 104 -14.98 -1.97 9.93
C SER A 104 -14.35 -3.18 10.66
N GLY A 105 -15.18 -4.04 11.23
CA GLY A 105 -14.78 -5.12 12.12
C GLY A 105 -14.49 -4.63 13.54
N ALA A 106 -14.76 -3.36 13.85
CA ALA A 106 -14.82 -2.86 15.21
C ALA A 106 -16.10 -3.33 15.88
N LEU A 107 -16.08 -3.43 17.20
CA LEU A 107 -17.30 -3.70 17.99
C LEU A 107 -18.28 -2.52 17.83
N PRO A 108 -19.61 -2.76 17.91
CA PRO A 108 -20.62 -1.70 17.75
C PRO A 108 -20.37 -0.50 18.66
N GLU A 109 -20.01 -0.71 19.92
CA GLU A 109 -19.70 0.29 20.92
C GLU A 109 -18.42 1.10 20.59
N GLU A 110 -17.51 0.52 19.84
CA GLU A 110 -16.26 1.17 19.43
C GLU A 110 -16.40 2.02 18.16
N THR A 111 -17.44 1.77 17.36
CA THR A 111 -17.58 2.36 16.02
C THR A 111 -17.72 3.87 16.06
N GLN A 112 -18.39 4.43 17.08
CA GLN A 112 -18.58 5.87 17.22
C GLN A 112 -17.27 6.62 17.43
N GLY A 113 -16.32 6.06 18.22
CA GLY A 113 -15.00 6.63 18.49
C GLY A 113 -13.91 6.19 17.54
N LEU A 114 -14.25 5.40 16.51
CA LEU A 114 -13.27 4.82 15.61
C LEU A 114 -12.50 5.85 14.77
N PRO A 115 -13.10 6.93 14.26
CA PRO A 115 -12.37 7.98 13.55
C PRO A 115 -11.25 8.60 14.41
N GLU A 116 -11.52 8.90 15.68
CA GLU A 116 -10.53 9.46 16.61
C GLU A 116 -9.39 8.48 16.88
N ARG A 117 -9.73 7.21 17.08
CA ARG A 117 -8.73 6.14 17.27
C ARG A 117 -7.86 5.95 16.01
N ALA A 118 -8.46 6.08 14.83
CA ALA A 118 -7.72 6.00 13.57
C ALA A 118 -6.79 7.20 13.38
N LEU A 119 -7.25 8.40 13.74
CA LEU A 119 -6.44 9.62 13.74
C LEU A 119 -5.27 9.52 14.73
N ALA A 120 -5.50 9.02 15.93
CA ALA A 120 -4.44 8.79 16.92
C ALA A 120 -3.38 7.81 16.38
N ARG A 121 -3.78 6.73 15.67
CA ARG A 121 -2.82 5.78 15.07
C ARG A 121 -1.89 6.41 14.03
N VAL A 122 -2.33 7.47 13.36
CA VAL A 122 -1.53 8.19 12.35
C VAL A 122 -0.92 9.49 12.90
N GLU A 123 -0.86 9.65 14.21
CA GLU A 123 -0.31 10.82 14.91
C GLU A 123 -1.01 12.15 14.51
N LEU A 124 -2.34 12.14 14.42
CA LEU A 124 -3.20 13.28 14.16
C LEU A 124 -4.29 13.43 15.24
N GLU A 125 -3.97 13.09 16.49
CA GLU A 125 -4.87 13.30 17.62
C GLU A 125 -5.25 14.78 17.76
N GLY A 126 -6.53 15.07 17.98
CA GLY A 126 -7.04 16.43 18.09
C GLY A 126 -7.30 17.16 16.76
N PHE A 127 -6.95 16.57 15.61
CA PHE A 127 -7.15 17.21 14.30
C PHE A 127 -8.58 17.12 13.76
N GLY A 128 -9.44 16.33 14.38
CA GLY A 128 -10.78 16.00 13.86
C GLY A 128 -11.66 17.18 13.44
N GLY A 129 -11.52 18.35 14.10
CA GLY A 129 -12.29 19.55 13.79
C GLY A 129 -11.67 20.48 12.74
N ARG A 130 -10.42 20.27 12.30
CA ARG A 130 -9.78 21.08 11.27
C ARG A 130 -10.36 20.77 9.90
N PHE A 131 -10.29 21.72 8.97
CA PHE A 131 -10.64 21.46 7.58
C PHE A 131 -9.50 20.71 6.88
N TYR A 132 -9.88 19.70 6.09
CA TYR A 132 -8.91 18.85 5.38
C TYR A 132 -8.00 19.65 4.42
N GLN A 133 -8.54 20.69 3.78
CA GLN A 133 -7.81 21.54 2.84
C GLN A 133 -6.74 22.42 3.52
N GLU A 134 -6.84 22.65 4.83
CA GLU A 134 -5.87 23.46 5.61
C GLU A 134 -4.64 22.64 5.99
N LEU A 135 -4.67 21.32 5.79
CA LEU A 135 -3.59 20.42 6.16
C LEU A 135 -2.47 20.44 5.13
N SER A 136 -1.24 20.24 5.59
CA SER A 136 -0.10 19.94 4.73
C SER A 136 -0.31 18.63 3.96
N GLY A 137 0.40 18.44 2.83
CA GLY A 137 0.28 17.23 2.02
C GLY A 137 0.54 15.93 2.82
N GLY A 138 1.52 15.95 3.72
CA GLY A 138 1.81 14.82 4.60
C GLY A 138 0.71 14.55 5.63
N GLU A 139 0.10 15.60 6.20
CA GLU A 139 -1.07 15.44 7.08
C GLU A 139 -2.28 14.91 6.33
N GLN A 140 -2.55 15.44 5.12
CA GLN A 140 -3.63 14.93 4.25
C GLN A 140 -3.45 13.45 3.94
N GLN A 141 -2.23 13.01 3.62
CA GLN A 141 -1.92 11.61 3.35
C GLN A 141 -2.17 10.73 4.58
N ARG A 142 -1.81 11.18 5.78
CA ARG A 142 -2.09 10.48 7.03
C ARG A 142 -3.58 10.43 7.36
N VAL A 143 -4.36 11.49 7.07
CA VAL A 143 -5.83 11.46 7.18
C VAL A 143 -6.43 10.43 6.23
N GLN A 144 -5.95 10.34 4.99
CA GLN A 144 -6.41 9.33 4.04
C GLN A 144 -6.07 7.90 4.51
N LEU A 145 -4.91 7.71 5.14
CA LEU A 145 -4.59 6.41 5.76
C LEU A 145 -5.54 6.11 6.93
N ALA A 146 -5.85 7.09 7.80
CA ALA A 146 -6.83 6.91 8.88
C ALA A 146 -8.20 6.51 8.33
N ARG A 147 -8.66 7.11 7.22
CA ARG A 147 -9.89 6.72 6.50
C ARG A 147 -9.85 5.26 6.04
N VAL A 148 -8.75 4.86 5.44
CA VAL A 148 -8.54 3.48 4.95
C VAL A 148 -8.52 2.49 6.11
N LEU A 149 -7.87 2.83 7.23
CA LEU A 149 -7.86 2.01 8.44
C LEU A 149 -9.25 1.87 9.07
N CYS A 150 -10.06 2.94 9.08
CA CYS A 150 -11.45 2.85 9.53
C CYS A 150 -12.26 1.83 8.72
N GLN A 151 -12.04 1.73 7.42
CA GLN A 151 -12.75 0.78 6.56
C GLN A 151 -12.43 -0.68 6.90
N VAL A 152 -11.18 -0.98 7.24
CA VAL A 152 -10.68 -2.35 7.50
C VAL A 152 -10.00 -2.44 8.86
N TRP A 153 -10.60 -1.87 9.90
CA TRP A 153 -10.03 -1.74 11.24
C TRP A 153 -9.56 -3.08 11.83
N ALA A 154 -10.37 -4.12 11.71
CA ALA A 154 -9.93 -5.47 12.02
C ALA A 154 -9.24 -6.08 10.79
N PRO A 155 -7.99 -6.55 10.88
CA PRO A 155 -7.28 -7.20 9.76
C PRO A 155 -7.92 -8.49 9.28
N VAL A 156 -8.76 -9.13 10.10
CA VAL A 156 -9.52 -10.33 9.77
C VAL A 156 -11.01 -10.05 10.03
N LEU A 157 -11.86 -10.43 9.09
CA LEU A 157 -13.32 -10.34 9.20
C LEU A 157 -13.95 -11.69 8.85
N ASP A 158 -14.79 -12.22 9.75
CA ASP A 158 -15.46 -13.51 9.56
C ASP A 158 -14.48 -14.63 9.17
N GLY A 159 -13.32 -14.69 9.82
CA GLY A 159 -12.24 -15.66 9.54
C GLY A 159 -11.49 -15.44 8.21
N LYS A 160 -11.79 -14.38 7.47
CA LYS A 160 -11.12 -14.05 6.20
C LYS A 160 -10.19 -12.87 6.33
N PRO A 161 -8.98 -12.93 5.77
CA PRO A 161 -8.04 -11.82 5.79
C PRO A 161 -8.57 -10.63 5.00
N ARG A 162 -8.23 -9.43 5.47
CA ARG A 162 -8.44 -8.17 4.77
C ARG A 162 -7.15 -7.66 4.18
N TRP A 163 -7.26 -6.78 3.22
CA TRP A 163 -6.16 -6.34 2.39
C TRP A 163 -6.04 -4.82 2.36
N LEU A 164 -4.84 -4.31 2.63
CA LEU A 164 -4.47 -2.93 2.40
C LEU A 164 -3.71 -2.82 1.09
N PHE A 165 -4.21 -2.00 0.17
CA PHE A 165 -3.51 -1.59 -1.04
C PHE A 165 -3.03 -0.16 -0.85
N LEU A 166 -1.71 0.05 -0.87
CA LEU A 166 -1.09 1.33 -0.56
C LEU A 166 -0.29 1.81 -1.78
N ASP A 167 -0.78 2.87 -2.43
CA ASP A 167 -0.10 3.46 -3.58
C ASP A 167 0.77 4.63 -3.11
N GLU A 168 2.08 4.41 -3.01
CA GLU A 168 3.08 5.37 -2.54
C GLU A 168 2.75 6.01 -1.18
N PRO A 169 2.49 5.20 -0.12
CA PRO A 169 1.95 5.70 1.15
C PRO A 169 2.89 6.66 1.91
N VAL A 170 4.15 6.75 1.52
CA VAL A 170 5.20 7.47 2.24
C VAL A 170 5.92 8.55 1.42
N SER A 171 5.50 8.81 0.17
CA SER A 171 6.24 9.64 -0.80
C SER A 171 6.41 11.12 -0.39
N SER A 172 5.54 11.65 0.46
CA SER A 172 5.53 13.08 0.87
C SER A 172 5.83 13.27 2.35
N LEU A 173 6.42 12.28 3.01
CA LEU A 173 6.60 12.26 4.46
C LEU A 173 8.08 12.30 4.84
N ASP A 174 8.35 12.89 5.99
CA ASP A 174 9.65 12.75 6.65
C ASP A 174 9.89 11.33 7.16
N ILE A 175 11.12 11.01 7.52
CA ILE A 175 11.55 9.67 7.92
C ILE A 175 10.71 9.13 9.08
N ARG A 176 10.40 9.95 10.10
CA ARG A 176 9.62 9.53 11.25
C ARG A 176 8.23 9.04 10.82
N HIS A 177 7.53 9.85 10.04
CA HIS A 177 6.18 9.49 9.59
C HIS A 177 6.19 8.34 8.58
N GLN A 178 7.25 8.19 7.76
CA GLN A 178 7.43 7.02 6.89
C GLN A 178 7.47 5.73 7.73
N LEU A 179 8.28 5.71 8.79
CA LEU A 179 8.38 4.58 9.71
C LEU A 179 7.04 4.30 10.42
N THR A 180 6.36 5.35 10.90
CA THR A 180 5.03 5.21 11.53
C THR A 180 4.04 4.52 10.60
N ILE A 181 3.93 4.96 9.34
CA ILE A 181 3.00 4.36 8.36
C ILE A 181 3.38 2.90 8.06
N MET A 182 4.66 2.63 7.87
CA MET A 182 5.11 1.28 7.56
C MET A 182 4.95 0.33 8.77
N ASN A 183 5.10 0.83 9.99
CA ASN A 183 4.81 0.06 11.21
C ASN A 183 3.31 -0.26 11.34
N ILE A 184 2.42 0.67 10.97
CA ILE A 184 0.97 0.41 10.90
C ILE A 184 0.67 -0.70 9.89
N ALA A 185 1.28 -0.65 8.70
CA ALA A 185 1.12 -1.67 7.68
C ALA A 185 1.63 -3.05 8.17
N ARG A 186 2.77 -3.08 8.87
CA ARG A 186 3.34 -4.29 9.45
C ARG A 186 2.45 -4.87 10.56
N ASP A 187 1.92 -4.02 11.46
CA ASP A 187 0.96 -4.46 12.50
C ASP A 187 -0.29 -5.07 11.86
N PHE A 188 -0.84 -4.43 10.82
CA PHE A 188 -1.99 -4.94 10.09
C PHE A 188 -1.73 -6.33 9.50
N ALA A 189 -0.58 -6.53 8.86
CA ALA A 189 -0.19 -7.83 8.30
C ALA A 189 -0.01 -8.87 9.42
N ARG A 190 0.78 -8.58 10.46
CA ARG A 190 1.03 -9.49 11.60
C ARG A 190 -0.25 -9.94 12.31
N ARG A 191 -1.29 -9.15 12.29
CA ARG A 191 -2.61 -9.47 12.85
C ARG A 191 -3.50 -10.27 11.88
N GLY A 192 -2.93 -10.83 10.81
CA GLY A 192 -3.59 -11.74 9.88
C GLY A 192 -4.20 -11.07 8.65
N GLY A 193 -4.03 -9.76 8.47
CA GLY A 193 -4.32 -9.09 7.20
C GLY A 193 -3.25 -9.35 6.15
N GLY A 194 -3.31 -8.65 5.04
CA GLY A 194 -2.25 -8.63 4.05
C GLY A 194 -2.10 -7.23 3.47
N VAL A 195 -0.89 -6.91 3.03
CA VAL A 195 -0.56 -5.59 2.49
C VAL A 195 0.08 -5.71 1.12
N VAL A 196 -0.38 -4.92 0.16
CA VAL A 196 0.28 -4.73 -1.13
C VAL A 196 0.61 -3.24 -1.24
N ALA A 197 1.90 -2.89 -1.24
CA ALA A 197 2.34 -1.50 -1.23
C ALA A 197 3.24 -1.19 -2.43
N ILE A 198 3.05 -0.04 -3.07
CA ILE A 198 4.03 0.52 -3.99
C ILE A 198 5.00 1.37 -3.18
N LEU A 199 6.28 1.05 -3.27
CA LEU A 199 7.34 1.76 -2.58
C LEU A 199 8.43 2.21 -3.58
N HIS A 200 9.02 3.37 -3.32
CA HIS A 200 10.14 3.91 -4.12
C HIS A 200 11.48 3.76 -3.41
N ASP A 201 11.49 3.87 -2.08
CA ASP A 201 12.69 3.69 -1.28
C ASP A 201 12.99 2.19 -1.11
N LEU A 202 14.12 1.77 -1.69
CA LEU A 202 14.55 0.36 -1.64
C LEU A 202 15.02 -0.05 -0.24
N ASN A 203 15.46 0.89 0.61
CA ASN A 203 15.84 0.59 1.99
C ASN A 203 14.60 0.35 2.87
N LEU A 204 13.57 1.20 2.74
CA LEU A 204 12.28 0.93 3.38
C LEU A 204 11.66 -0.37 2.85
N THR A 205 11.77 -0.62 1.55
CA THR A 205 11.30 -1.87 0.95
C THR A 205 12.02 -3.07 1.56
N ALA A 206 13.35 -3.03 1.65
CA ALA A 206 14.14 -4.11 2.26
C ALA A 206 13.80 -4.34 3.73
N MET A 207 13.49 -3.26 4.47
CA MET A 207 13.18 -3.31 5.89
C MET A 207 11.79 -3.89 6.19
N TYR A 208 10.81 -3.63 5.31
CA TYR A 208 9.40 -3.92 5.61
C TYR A 208 8.78 -5.04 4.80
N ALA A 209 9.23 -5.26 3.58
CA ALA A 209 8.61 -6.25 2.69
C ALA A 209 9.06 -7.68 3.01
N ASP A 210 8.10 -8.61 3.03
CA ASP A 210 8.36 -10.05 3.05
C ASP A 210 8.62 -10.55 1.62
N ARG A 211 7.96 -9.94 0.63
CA ARG A 211 8.14 -10.22 -0.79
C ARG A 211 8.21 -8.94 -1.61
N ILE A 212 9.10 -8.93 -2.60
CA ILE A 212 9.27 -7.83 -3.53
C ILE A 212 8.93 -8.30 -4.94
N PHE A 213 8.12 -7.50 -5.64
CA PHE A 213 7.76 -7.67 -7.05
C PHE A 213 8.35 -6.50 -7.83
N VAL A 214 9.37 -6.77 -8.64
CA VAL A 214 10.08 -5.73 -9.40
C VAL A 214 9.46 -5.59 -10.77
N MET A 215 8.79 -4.47 -11.03
CA MET A 215 8.18 -4.16 -12.32
C MET A 215 9.11 -3.33 -13.21
N HIS A 216 9.23 -3.73 -14.47
CA HIS A 216 9.96 -3.00 -15.50
C HIS A 216 9.21 -3.06 -16.83
N ARG A 217 8.92 -1.89 -17.42
CA ARG A 217 8.24 -1.77 -18.74
C ARG A 217 6.98 -2.63 -18.86
N GLY A 218 6.12 -2.58 -17.84
CA GLY A 218 4.85 -3.30 -17.80
C GLY A 218 4.93 -4.80 -17.52
N LYS A 219 6.09 -5.33 -17.20
CA LYS A 219 6.30 -6.76 -16.91
C LYS A 219 6.94 -6.95 -15.55
N LEU A 220 6.84 -8.15 -15.01
CA LEU A 220 7.58 -8.57 -13.83
C LEU A 220 9.02 -8.93 -14.23
N ALA A 221 10.00 -8.19 -13.71
CA ALA A 221 11.42 -8.42 -13.95
C ALA A 221 12.03 -9.42 -12.95
N ALA A 222 11.51 -9.42 -11.71
CA ALA A 222 11.88 -10.36 -10.64
C ALA A 222 10.81 -10.37 -9.55
N ALA A 223 10.71 -11.48 -8.81
CA ALA A 223 9.93 -11.60 -7.59
C ALA A 223 10.64 -12.52 -6.61
N GLY A 224 10.57 -12.20 -5.31
CA GLY A 224 11.19 -13.01 -4.25
C GLY A 224 11.28 -12.24 -2.94
N SER A 225 12.04 -12.76 -1.99
CA SER A 225 12.43 -12.06 -0.76
C SER A 225 13.32 -10.84 -1.07
N PRO A 226 13.51 -9.91 -0.14
CA PRO A 226 14.44 -8.79 -0.31
C PRO A 226 15.85 -9.23 -0.75
N GLY A 227 16.41 -10.27 -0.12
CA GLY A 227 17.74 -10.77 -0.45
C GLY A 227 17.85 -11.41 -1.84
N GLU A 228 16.76 -11.98 -2.37
CA GLU A 228 16.73 -12.56 -3.72
C GLU A 228 16.56 -11.49 -4.81
N THR A 229 15.90 -10.37 -4.50
CA THR A 229 15.52 -9.35 -5.47
C THR A 229 16.42 -8.12 -5.46
N LEU A 230 16.89 -7.68 -4.30
CA LEU A 230 17.75 -6.50 -4.20
C LEU A 230 19.21 -6.89 -4.45
N ARG A 231 19.59 -7.03 -5.72
CA ARG A 231 20.93 -7.39 -6.16
C ARG A 231 21.47 -6.39 -7.17
N ASP A 232 22.78 -6.23 -7.19
CA ASP A 232 23.50 -5.27 -8.05
C ASP A 232 23.07 -5.35 -9.51
N ASP A 233 23.00 -6.58 -10.06
CA ASP A 233 22.65 -6.84 -11.45
C ASP A 233 21.21 -6.44 -11.78
N LEU A 234 20.27 -6.73 -10.87
CA LEU A 234 18.87 -6.36 -11.05
C LEU A 234 18.68 -4.85 -10.96
N ILE A 235 19.32 -4.19 -9.98
CA ILE A 235 19.26 -2.74 -9.81
C ILE A 235 19.83 -2.05 -11.05
N ALA A 236 21.01 -2.47 -11.53
CA ALA A 236 21.62 -1.89 -12.72
C ALA A 236 20.72 -2.05 -13.97
N ARG A 237 20.09 -3.20 -14.15
CA ARG A 237 19.22 -3.49 -15.29
C ARG A 237 17.88 -2.75 -15.24
N VAL A 238 17.26 -2.66 -14.06
CA VAL A 238 15.88 -2.14 -13.90
C VAL A 238 15.87 -0.64 -13.66
N PHE A 239 16.76 -0.15 -12.80
CA PHE A 239 16.81 1.27 -12.41
C PHE A 239 17.87 2.06 -13.20
N GLU A 240 18.63 1.39 -14.07
CA GLU A 240 19.64 1.99 -14.95
C GLU A 240 20.75 2.72 -14.18
N VAL A 241 21.05 2.26 -12.94
CA VAL A 241 22.08 2.82 -12.05
C VAL A 241 22.91 1.68 -11.44
N ARG A 242 24.24 1.86 -11.42
CA ARG A 242 25.16 0.88 -10.83
C ARG A 242 25.34 1.21 -9.33
N LEU A 243 24.63 0.49 -8.48
CA LEU A 243 24.77 0.56 -7.03
C LEU A 243 25.28 -0.77 -6.49
N LYS A 244 25.96 -0.72 -5.34
CA LYS A 244 26.39 -1.89 -4.59
C LYS A 244 25.45 -2.11 -3.42
N VAL A 245 24.74 -3.23 -3.44
CA VAL A 245 23.79 -3.59 -2.37
C VAL A 245 24.57 -4.08 -1.15
N GLY A 246 24.17 -3.61 0.03
CA GLY A 246 24.79 -4.03 1.30
C GLY A 246 26.21 -3.51 1.54
N GLN A 247 26.66 -2.53 0.76
CA GLN A 247 28.00 -1.95 0.96
C GLN A 247 27.90 -0.48 1.38
N PRO A 248 28.70 -0.03 2.38
CA PRO A 248 28.79 1.38 2.73
C PRO A 248 29.45 2.18 1.60
N PRO A 249 29.20 3.50 1.53
CA PRO A 249 29.90 4.40 0.59
C PRO A 249 31.42 4.31 0.75
N ARG A 250 32.16 4.31 -0.37
CA ARG A 250 33.62 4.11 -0.36
C ARG A 250 34.39 5.27 0.27
N ASP A 251 33.93 6.48 0.10
CA ASP A 251 34.67 7.72 0.42
C ASP A 251 34.35 8.24 1.83
N GLY A 252 33.88 7.40 2.74
CA GLY A 252 33.52 7.80 4.11
C GLY A 252 32.38 8.83 4.17
N LEU A 253 31.62 9.00 3.09
CA LEU A 253 30.46 9.86 3.09
C LEU A 253 29.42 9.36 4.09
N PRO A 254 28.86 10.24 4.94
CA PRO A 254 27.84 9.85 5.89
C PRO A 254 26.59 9.41 5.13
N PHE A 255 25.95 8.35 5.64
CA PHE A 255 24.68 7.85 5.13
C PHE A 255 23.73 7.57 6.30
N VAL A 256 22.45 7.72 6.06
CA VAL A 256 21.40 7.47 7.05
C VAL A 256 20.47 6.40 6.47
N LEU A 257 20.38 5.28 7.15
CA LEU A 257 19.55 4.16 6.74
C LEU A 257 18.35 4.02 7.69
N PRO A 258 17.12 3.89 7.16
CA PRO A 258 15.94 3.60 8.01
C PRO A 258 16.13 2.36 8.88
N GLN A 259 16.90 1.37 8.40
CA GLN A 259 17.22 0.14 9.13
C GLN A 259 18.07 0.37 10.38
N SER A 260 18.72 1.50 10.53
CA SER A 260 19.51 1.85 11.73
C SER A 260 18.70 2.62 12.78
N ALA A 261 17.38 2.79 12.59
CA ALA A 261 16.52 3.38 13.60
C ALA A 261 16.53 2.53 14.88
N VAL A 262 16.82 3.16 16.03
CA VAL A 262 16.68 2.56 17.36
C VAL A 262 15.35 2.98 17.96
N GLU A 263 14.69 2.05 18.66
CA GLU A 263 13.41 2.29 19.36
C GLU A 263 13.63 3.13 20.62
#